data_cba754cb52a46136520c733af69d5d58
#
_entry.id   cba754cb52a46136520c733af69d5d58
#
_cell.length_a   1.000
_cell.length_b   1.000
_cell.length_c   1.000
_cell.angle_alpha   90.00
_cell.angle_beta   90.00
_cell.angle_gamma   90.00
#
_symmetry.space_group_name_H-M   'P 1'
#
loop_
_entity.id
_entity.type
_entity.pdbx_description
1 polymer ?
#
loop_
_entity_poly.entity_id
_entity_poly.type
_entity_poly.pdbx_seq_one_letter_code
_entity_poly.pdbx_strand_id
1 'polypeptide(L)'
;LSLPVSELNQMRRAVVESLEKQRGQRRPAPFSTVAPPKGENHQASKKQKLRVWFEHDRVPDCMKGCDLVYVPLSTPPQRLEELLNQEVNLAVHMPRGMFGREDAVRRQLAQAEEIGVSHVWVGNLGALALAQETDMFIHGGFSLNIFNTASVEWCEDNGLSDVELSFELTAEQARRIGGRLP
;
A
#
# COMPACT_ATOMS: atom_id res chain seq x y z
N LEU A 1 1.61 14.57 -53.15
CA LEU A 1 1.05 15.68 -52.39
C LEU A 1 2.00 15.98 -51.25
N SER A 2 2.80 17.05 -51.35
CA SER A 2 3.61 17.54 -50.22
C SER A 2 2.92 18.77 -49.64
N LEU A 3 2.58 18.70 -48.36
CA LEU A 3 2.06 19.86 -47.63
C LEU A 3 3.24 20.74 -47.17
N PRO A 4 3.12 22.07 -47.30
CA PRO A 4 4.11 22.99 -46.75
C PRO A 4 4.24 22.84 -45.25
N VAL A 5 5.46 22.94 -44.72
CA VAL A 5 5.73 22.81 -43.26
C VAL A 5 4.95 23.87 -42.45
N SER A 6 4.67 25.02 -43.02
CA SER A 6 3.84 26.05 -42.41
C SER A 6 2.39 25.61 -42.18
N GLU A 7 1.78 24.91 -43.14
CA GLU A 7 0.42 24.37 -42.98
C GLU A 7 0.37 23.26 -41.93
N LEU A 8 1.34 22.36 -41.93
CA LEU A 8 1.46 21.32 -40.89
C LEU A 8 1.58 21.92 -39.47
N ASN A 9 2.36 22.99 -39.33
CA ASN A 9 2.48 23.69 -38.06
C ASN A 9 1.19 24.43 -37.64
N GLN A 10 0.45 25.00 -38.61
CA GLN A 10 -0.86 25.60 -38.33
C GLN A 10 -1.86 24.52 -37.86
N MET A 11 -1.94 23.41 -38.56
CA MET A 11 -2.82 22.30 -38.17
C MET A 11 -2.47 21.78 -36.78
N ARG A 12 -1.20 21.58 -36.46
CA ARG A 12 -0.74 21.15 -35.13
C ARG A 12 -1.18 22.15 -34.06
N ARG A 13 -0.99 23.44 -34.26
CA ARG A 13 -1.41 24.48 -33.30
C ARG A 13 -2.92 24.47 -33.08
N ALA A 14 -3.71 24.38 -34.12
CA ALA A 14 -5.16 24.35 -34.05
C ALA A 14 -5.68 23.10 -33.28
N VAL A 15 -5.06 21.94 -33.52
CA VAL A 15 -5.41 20.70 -32.81
C VAL A 15 -5.05 20.81 -31.33
N VAL A 16 -3.87 21.30 -30.97
CA VAL A 16 -3.45 21.50 -29.59
C VAL A 16 -4.38 22.47 -28.87
N GLU A 17 -4.68 23.62 -29.48
CA GLU A 17 -5.59 24.61 -28.90
C GLU A 17 -7.00 24.05 -28.69
N SER A 18 -7.53 23.28 -29.66
CA SER A 18 -8.81 22.62 -29.54
C SER A 18 -8.81 21.59 -28.40
N LEU A 19 -7.73 20.82 -28.26
CA LEU A 19 -7.56 19.83 -27.18
C LEU A 19 -7.50 20.50 -25.81
N GLU A 20 -6.72 21.57 -25.67
CA GLU A 20 -6.61 22.34 -24.44
C GLU A 20 -7.96 22.92 -24.02
N LYS A 21 -8.71 23.48 -25.00
CA LYS A 21 -10.07 24.00 -24.77
C LYS A 21 -11.03 22.91 -24.31
N GLN A 22 -10.97 21.69 -24.87
CA GLN A 22 -11.80 20.56 -24.46
C GLN A 22 -11.42 20.04 -23.10
N ARG A 23 -10.12 19.95 -22.78
CA ARG A 23 -9.60 19.52 -21.47
C ARG A 23 -9.87 20.54 -20.36
N GLY A 24 -9.86 21.84 -20.71
CA GLY A 24 -10.17 22.93 -19.78
C GLY A 24 -11.67 23.06 -19.45
N GLN A 25 -12.55 22.39 -20.20
CA GLN A 25 -13.97 22.35 -19.86
C GLN A 25 -14.19 21.48 -18.63
N ARG A 26 -14.29 22.10 -17.46
CA ARG A 26 -14.73 21.43 -16.24
C ARG A 26 -16.15 20.89 -16.46
N ARG A 27 -16.30 19.57 -16.48
CA ARG A 27 -17.61 18.98 -16.28
C ARG A 27 -17.97 19.19 -14.80
N PRO A 28 -19.07 19.89 -14.49
CA PRO A 28 -19.51 19.98 -13.11
C PRO A 28 -19.83 18.56 -12.63
N ALA A 29 -18.98 18.02 -11.75
CA ALA A 29 -19.33 16.80 -11.06
C ALA A 29 -20.49 17.11 -10.09
N PRO A 30 -21.52 16.27 -9.98
CA PRO A 30 -22.53 16.44 -8.97
C PRO A 30 -21.85 16.43 -7.60
N PHE A 31 -21.90 17.56 -6.90
CA PHE A 31 -21.35 17.71 -5.57
C PHE A 31 -22.40 17.23 -4.57
N SER A 32 -22.17 16.09 -3.93
CA SER A 32 -22.94 15.70 -2.75
C SER A 32 -22.11 16.03 -1.52
N THR A 33 -22.68 16.82 -0.62
CA THR A 33 -22.15 16.98 0.72
C THR A 33 -22.44 15.72 1.52
N VAL A 34 -21.53 14.76 1.46
CA VAL A 34 -21.54 13.64 2.41
C VAL A 34 -20.93 14.15 3.70
N ALA A 35 -21.67 14.09 4.80
CA ALA A 35 -21.09 14.38 6.10
C ALA A 35 -19.91 13.40 6.33
N PRO A 36 -18.75 13.90 6.79
CA PRO A 36 -17.65 13.00 7.10
C PRO A 36 -18.10 11.99 8.17
N PRO A 37 -17.70 10.72 8.05
CA PRO A 37 -18.02 9.71 9.05
C PRO A 37 -17.52 10.19 10.42
N LYS A 38 -18.37 10.07 11.44
CA LYS A 38 -17.95 10.35 12.81
C LYS A 38 -17.12 9.18 13.28
N GLY A 39 -15.84 9.42 13.53
CA GLY A 39 -14.95 8.41 14.09
C GLY A 39 -15.49 7.95 15.47
N GLU A 40 -15.71 6.66 15.62
CA GLU A 40 -15.90 6.06 16.93
C GLU A 40 -14.53 5.91 17.57
N ASN A 41 -14.38 6.40 18.81
CA ASN A 41 -13.14 6.26 19.58
C ASN A 41 -12.90 4.78 19.89
N HIS A 42 -11.98 4.14 19.19
CA HIS A 42 -11.49 2.86 19.59
C HIS A 42 -10.64 2.97 20.85
N GLN A 43 -10.92 2.11 21.82
CA GLN A 43 -10.02 1.95 22.93
C GLN A 43 -8.72 1.35 22.37
N ALA A 44 -7.65 2.13 22.43
CA ALA A 44 -6.32 1.65 22.07
C ALA A 44 -6.04 0.31 22.79
N SER A 45 -5.54 -0.66 22.07
CA SER A 45 -5.08 -1.92 22.66
C SER A 45 -4.11 -1.59 23.80
N LYS A 46 -4.35 -2.15 25.00
CA LYS A 46 -3.49 -1.91 26.16
C LYS A 46 -2.10 -2.51 26.00
N LYS A 47 -1.88 -3.39 25.02
CA LYS A 47 -0.60 -4.06 24.76
C LYS A 47 0.01 -3.47 23.48
N GLN A 48 1.15 -2.80 23.67
CA GLN A 48 1.97 -2.38 22.53
C GLN A 48 2.58 -3.61 21.86
N LYS A 49 2.58 -3.61 20.52
CA LYS A 49 3.24 -4.63 19.70
C LYS A 49 4.54 -4.07 19.14
N LEU A 50 5.58 -4.87 19.17
CA LEU A 50 6.88 -4.54 18.58
C LEU A 50 6.99 -5.17 17.21
N ARG A 51 7.04 -4.31 16.18
CA ARG A 51 7.28 -4.72 14.79
C ARG A 51 8.63 -4.19 14.35
N VAL A 52 9.41 -5.02 13.69
CA VAL A 52 10.77 -4.68 13.27
C VAL A 52 10.87 -4.81 11.76
N TRP A 53 11.49 -3.82 11.12
CA TRP A 53 11.63 -3.73 9.67
C TRP A 53 13.10 -3.86 9.27
N PHE A 54 13.36 -4.75 8.30
CA PHE A 54 14.67 -4.90 7.67
C PHE A 54 14.58 -4.61 6.17
N GLU A 55 15.49 -3.80 5.68
CA GLU A 55 15.65 -3.52 4.24
C GLU A 55 16.37 -4.65 3.49
N HIS A 56 16.81 -5.67 4.20
CA HIS A 56 17.55 -6.81 3.68
C HIS A 56 17.22 -8.08 4.51
N ASP A 57 17.70 -9.22 4.05
CA ASP A 57 17.48 -10.54 4.66
C ASP A 57 18.38 -10.85 5.86
N ARG A 58 19.26 -9.91 6.26
CA ARG A 58 20.18 -10.07 7.40
C ARG A 58 19.46 -9.75 8.70
N VAL A 59 18.66 -10.70 9.16
CA VAL A 59 17.96 -10.62 10.44
C VAL A 59 18.83 -11.23 11.53
N PRO A 60 19.04 -10.55 12.66
CA PRO A 60 19.79 -11.10 13.81
C PRO A 60 19.08 -12.30 14.42
N ASP A 61 19.84 -13.20 15.04
CA ASP A 61 19.30 -14.43 15.66
C ASP A 61 18.44 -14.18 16.92
N CYS A 62 18.44 -12.97 17.45
CA CYS A 62 17.75 -12.61 18.69
C CYS A 62 16.48 -11.77 18.48
N MET A 63 15.53 -12.26 17.68
CA MET A 63 14.24 -11.59 17.45
C MET A 63 13.16 -11.97 18.49
N LYS A 64 13.54 -12.58 19.63
CA LYS A 64 12.62 -12.91 20.70
C LYS A 64 11.95 -11.66 21.28
N GLY A 65 10.63 -11.68 21.33
CA GLY A 65 9.84 -10.55 21.82
C GLY A 65 9.34 -9.58 20.76
N CYS A 66 9.72 -9.77 19.49
CA CYS A 66 9.09 -9.07 18.36
C CYS A 66 7.77 -9.76 18.02
N ASP A 67 6.73 -8.95 17.82
CA ASP A 67 5.41 -9.47 17.40
C ASP A 67 5.38 -9.76 15.90
N LEU A 68 6.19 -9.04 15.10
CA LEU A 68 6.28 -9.26 13.66
C LEU A 68 7.61 -8.70 13.11
N VAL A 69 8.23 -9.43 12.21
CA VAL A 69 9.48 -9.06 11.55
C VAL A 69 9.25 -8.95 10.04
N TYR A 70 9.52 -7.79 9.47
CA TYR A 70 9.39 -7.54 8.04
C TYR A 70 10.72 -7.71 7.33
N VAL A 71 10.73 -8.50 6.24
CA VAL A 71 11.85 -8.65 5.32
C VAL A 71 11.40 -8.38 3.87
N PRO A 72 12.32 -8.04 2.95
CA PRO A 72 11.94 -7.85 1.56
C PRO A 72 11.30 -9.11 0.95
N LEU A 73 10.30 -8.94 0.10
CA LEU A 73 9.72 -10.05 -0.69
C LEU A 73 10.77 -10.75 -1.56
N SER A 74 11.86 -10.06 -1.91
CA SER A 74 13.00 -10.62 -2.65
C SER A 74 13.94 -11.47 -1.81
N THR A 75 13.65 -11.68 -0.53
CA THR A 75 14.42 -12.59 0.35
C THR A 75 14.40 -14.00 -0.25
N PRO A 76 15.57 -14.68 -0.37
CA PRO A 76 15.62 -16.02 -0.90
C PRO A 76 14.72 -17.00 -0.14
N PRO A 77 14.06 -17.96 -0.81
CA PRO A 77 13.15 -18.93 -0.19
C PRO A 77 13.79 -19.67 0.99
N GLN A 78 15.02 -20.15 0.83
CA GLN A 78 15.76 -20.85 1.88
C GLN A 78 15.94 -19.97 3.13
N ARG A 79 16.14 -18.66 2.94
CA ARG A 79 16.28 -17.73 4.06
C ARG A 79 14.95 -17.47 4.75
N LEU A 80 13.83 -17.45 4.03
CA LEU A 80 12.49 -17.39 4.64
C LEU A 80 12.21 -18.62 5.49
N GLU A 81 12.53 -19.81 5.00
CA GLU A 81 12.41 -21.07 5.76
C GLU A 81 13.27 -21.06 7.04
N GLU A 82 14.54 -20.61 6.95
CA GLU A 82 15.42 -20.48 8.09
C GLU A 82 14.84 -19.55 9.18
N LEU A 83 14.29 -18.40 8.77
CA LEU A 83 13.68 -17.44 9.70
C LEU A 83 12.42 -18.00 10.36
N LEU A 84 11.57 -18.68 9.61
CA LEU A 84 10.39 -19.35 10.18
C LEU A 84 10.76 -20.45 11.16
N ASN A 85 11.82 -21.22 10.87
CA ASN A 85 12.33 -22.27 11.78
C ASN A 85 12.90 -21.70 13.10
N GLN A 86 13.26 -20.42 13.14
CA GLN A 86 13.65 -19.70 14.36
C GLN A 86 12.46 -19.18 15.18
N GLU A 87 11.23 -19.61 14.86
CA GLU A 87 9.99 -19.17 15.50
C GLU A 87 9.76 -17.64 15.38
N VAL A 88 10.27 -17.03 14.30
CA VAL A 88 10.04 -15.62 13.99
C VAL A 88 8.70 -15.49 13.30
N ASN A 89 7.82 -14.64 13.84
CA ASN A 89 6.61 -14.25 13.14
C ASN A 89 6.99 -13.32 11.97
N LEU A 90 6.91 -13.84 10.74
CA LEU A 90 7.52 -13.26 9.57
C LEU A 90 6.49 -12.62 8.64
N ALA A 91 6.78 -11.42 8.18
CA ALA A 91 6.08 -10.73 7.11
C ALA A 91 7.02 -10.42 5.96
N VAL A 92 6.55 -10.47 4.75
CA VAL A 92 7.27 -9.93 3.60
C VAL A 92 6.75 -8.54 3.25
N HIS A 93 7.65 -7.61 2.94
CA HIS A 93 7.23 -6.31 2.41
C HIS A 93 7.42 -6.24 0.89
N MET A 94 6.41 -5.71 0.23
CA MET A 94 6.39 -5.61 -1.22
C MET A 94 7.26 -4.44 -1.72
N PRO A 95 7.85 -4.56 -2.92
CA PRO A 95 8.63 -3.48 -3.50
C PRO A 95 7.74 -2.27 -3.83
N ARG A 96 8.29 -1.07 -3.72
CA ARG A 96 7.58 0.17 -4.04
C ARG A 96 7.22 0.30 -5.53
N GLY A 97 8.11 -0.15 -6.40
CA GLY A 97 7.95 -0.10 -7.85
C GLY A 97 7.85 -1.50 -8.44
N MET A 98 6.73 -1.78 -9.12
CA MET A 98 6.47 -3.10 -9.69
C MET A 98 6.20 -3.05 -11.20
N PHE A 99 6.19 -1.86 -11.79
CA PHE A 99 5.82 -1.65 -13.19
C PHE A 99 6.61 -2.57 -14.13
N GLY A 100 5.88 -3.42 -14.88
CA GLY A 100 6.44 -4.43 -15.79
C GLY A 100 7.06 -5.65 -15.09
N ARG A 101 6.87 -5.79 -13.77
CA ARG A 101 7.37 -6.92 -12.96
C ARG A 101 6.27 -7.60 -12.14
N GLU A 102 5.03 -7.28 -12.40
CA GLU A 102 3.86 -7.73 -11.62
C GLU A 102 3.79 -9.25 -11.54
N ASP A 103 4.02 -9.95 -12.66
CA ASP A 103 4.04 -11.42 -12.70
C ASP A 103 5.19 -12.03 -11.89
N ALA A 104 6.34 -11.36 -11.83
CA ALA A 104 7.45 -11.82 -11.01
C ALA A 104 7.14 -11.65 -9.53
N VAL A 105 6.54 -10.50 -9.15
CA VAL A 105 6.08 -10.22 -7.78
C VAL A 105 4.99 -11.21 -7.34
N ARG A 106 4.02 -11.50 -8.20
CA ARG A 106 2.98 -12.50 -7.94
C ARG A 106 3.56 -13.88 -7.65
N ARG A 107 4.54 -14.32 -8.46
CA ARG A 107 5.23 -15.60 -8.21
C ARG A 107 6.00 -15.61 -6.89
N GLN A 108 6.66 -14.52 -6.54
CA GLN A 108 7.36 -14.40 -5.26
C GLN A 108 6.41 -14.43 -4.07
N LEU A 109 5.24 -13.78 -4.18
CA LEU A 109 4.20 -13.82 -3.13
C LEU A 109 3.69 -15.25 -2.95
N ALA A 110 3.29 -15.92 -4.02
CA ALA A 110 2.82 -17.31 -3.97
C ALA A 110 3.88 -18.23 -3.35
N GLN A 111 5.15 -18.06 -3.72
CA GLN A 111 6.24 -18.86 -3.15
C GLN A 111 6.45 -18.56 -1.64
N ALA A 112 6.36 -17.31 -1.22
CA ALA A 112 6.47 -16.96 0.20
C ALA A 112 5.31 -17.57 1.02
N GLU A 113 4.09 -17.56 0.46
CA GLU A 113 2.91 -18.18 1.07
C GLU A 113 3.07 -19.70 1.19
N GLU A 114 3.53 -20.38 0.13
CA GLU A 114 3.80 -21.83 0.13
C GLU A 114 4.84 -22.24 1.19
N ILE A 115 5.82 -21.41 1.46
CA ILE A 115 6.83 -21.59 2.52
C ILE A 115 6.23 -21.44 3.90
N GLY A 116 5.09 -20.75 4.05
CA GLY A 116 4.41 -20.53 5.31
C GLY A 116 4.47 -19.10 5.86
N VAL A 117 4.95 -18.14 5.05
CA VAL A 117 4.82 -16.72 5.41
C VAL A 117 3.35 -16.35 5.36
N SER A 118 2.82 -15.86 6.46
CA SER A 118 1.39 -15.56 6.60
C SER A 118 1.06 -14.06 6.62
N HIS A 119 2.04 -13.19 6.46
CA HIS A 119 1.87 -11.74 6.54
C HIS A 119 2.56 -11.03 5.38
N VAL A 120 1.89 -10.02 4.81
CA VAL A 120 2.43 -9.17 3.73
C VAL A 120 2.16 -7.70 4.03
N TRP A 121 3.18 -6.85 3.82
CA TRP A 121 3.06 -5.40 3.92
C TRP A 121 2.96 -4.78 2.53
N VAL A 122 2.01 -3.86 2.36
CA VAL A 122 1.72 -3.17 1.12
C VAL A 122 1.79 -1.67 1.30
N GLY A 123 2.47 -0.98 0.39
CA GLY A 123 2.65 0.46 0.43
C GLY A 123 1.98 1.21 -0.73
N ASN A 124 1.23 0.53 -1.59
CA ASN A 124 0.46 1.14 -2.68
C ASN A 124 -0.68 0.22 -3.13
N LEU A 125 -1.64 0.78 -3.89
CA LEU A 125 -2.83 0.05 -4.32
C LEU A 125 -2.52 -1.10 -5.29
N GLY A 126 -1.47 -0.99 -6.10
CA GLY A 126 -1.04 -2.09 -6.98
C GLY A 126 -0.50 -3.28 -6.18
N ALA A 127 0.25 -3.01 -5.11
CA ALA A 127 0.70 -4.03 -4.17
C ALA A 127 -0.48 -4.68 -3.42
N LEU A 128 -1.45 -3.86 -2.99
CA LEU A 128 -2.67 -4.36 -2.37
C LEU A 128 -3.42 -5.33 -3.28
N ALA A 129 -3.61 -4.96 -4.55
CA ALA A 129 -4.30 -5.81 -5.50
C ALA A 129 -3.63 -7.19 -5.69
N LEU A 130 -2.28 -7.24 -5.68
CA LEU A 130 -1.55 -8.50 -5.75
C LEU A 130 -1.62 -9.28 -4.42
N ALA A 131 -1.56 -8.60 -3.29
CA ALA A 131 -1.66 -9.25 -1.98
C ALA A 131 -3.05 -9.86 -1.75
N GLN A 132 -4.12 -9.26 -2.29
CA GLN A 132 -5.48 -9.79 -2.23
C GLN A 132 -5.68 -11.11 -3.02
N GLU A 133 -4.70 -11.50 -3.84
CA GLU A 133 -4.69 -12.80 -4.52
C GLU A 133 -4.15 -13.94 -3.62
N THR A 134 -3.73 -13.64 -2.39
CA THR A 134 -3.18 -14.58 -1.38
C THR A 134 -4.08 -14.65 -0.16
N ASP A 135 -3.87 -15.66 0.69
CA ASP A 135 -4.54 -15.80 1.99
C ASP A 135 -3.75 -15.14 3.14
N MET A 136 -2.74 -14.32 2.83
CA MET A 136 -1.92 -13.64 3.83
C MET A 136 -2.67 -12.51 4.53
N PHE A 137 -2.33 -12.26 5.79
CA PHE A 137 -2.74 -11.04 6.50
C PHE A 137 -2.06 -9.81 5.90
N ILE A 138 -2.85 -8.86 5.40
CA ILE A 138 -2.34 -7.67 4.70
C ILE A 138 -2.18 -6.51 5.67
N HIS A 139 -0.96 -5.96 5.74
CA HIS A 139 -0.63 -4.78 6.54
C HIS A 139 -0.45 -3.56 5.64
N GLY A 140 -1.22 -2.51 5.88
CA GLY A 140 -1.14 -1.27 5.13
C GLY A 140 -0.05 -0.36 5.66
N GLY A 141 0.91 -0.01 4.81
CA GLY A 141 2.03 0.83 5.20
C GLY A 141 1.78 2.33 5.10
N PHE A 142 2.64 3.12 5.72
CA PHE A 142 2.56 4.59 5.79
C PHE A 142 2.42 5.27 4.42
N SER A 143 2.90 4.65 3.35
CA SER A 143 2.82 5.20 1.99
C SER A 143 1.45 5.07 1.34
N LEU A 144 0.50 4.38 1.96
CA LEU A 144 -0.93 4.48 1.64
C LEU A 144 -1.53 5.82 2.06
N ASN A 145 -0.81 6.57 2.89
CA ASN A 145 -1.14 7.93 3.31
C ASN A 145 -2.52 8.06 3.96
N ILE A 146 -2.74 7.25 4.99
CA ILE A 146 -4.02 7.21 5.72
C ILE A 146 -4.15 8.40 6.66
N PHE A 147 -5.09 9.29 6.39
CA PHE A 147 -5.26 10.57 7.06
C PHE A 147 -6.56 10.73 7.84
N ASN A 148 -7.55 9.88 7.58
CA ASN A 148 -8.88 10.07 8.10
C ASN A 148 -9.64 8.75 8.24
N THR A 149 -10.74 8.79 8.95
CA THR A 149 -11.60 7.62 9.19
C THR A 149 -12.08 6.94 7.91
N ALA A 150 -12.47 7.71 6.88
CA ALA A 150 -12.94 7.11 5.63
C ALA A 150 -11.85 6.30 4.91
N SER A 151 -10.58 6.72 5.01
CA SER A 151 -9.46 5.95 4.47
C SER A 151 -9.20 4.66 5.27
N VAL A 152 -9.39 4.69 6.60
CA VAL A 152 -9.29 3.47 7.44
C VAL A 152 -10.42 2.51 7.10
N GLU A 153 -11.66 2.97 7.03
CA GLU A 153 -12.84 2.17 6.65
C GLU A 153 -12.66 1.55 5.26
N TRP A 154 -12.13 2.33 4.31
CA TRP A 154 -11.83 1.80 2.98
C TRP A 154 -10.78 0.67 3.03
N CYS A 155 -9.72 0.83 3.81
CA CYS A 155 -8.71 -0.22 3.99
C CYS A 155 -9.32 -1.48 4.60
N GLU A 156 -10.20 -1.32 5.59
CA GLU A 156 -10.92 -2.41 6.22
C GLU A 156 -11.80 -3.16 5.22
N ASP A 157 -12.61 -2.43 4.44
CA ASP A 157 -13.47 -2.99 3.41
C ASP A 157 -12.69 -3.71 2.29
N ASN A 158 -11.39 -3.36 2.13
CA ASN A 158 -10.48 -4.01 1.19
C ASN A 158 -9.59 -5.10 1.83
N GLY A 159 -9.91 -5.55 3.05
CA GLY A 159 -9.33 -6.73 3.66
C GLY A 159 -7.97 -6.52 4.33
N LEU A 160 -7.56 -5.27 4.61
CA LEU A 160 -6.37 -5.02 5.40
C LEU A 160 -6.61 -5.42 6.87
N SER A 161 -5.60 -5.98 7.50
CA SER A 161 -5.62 -6.39 8.92
C SER A 161 -5.29 -5.25 9.87
N ASP A 162 -4.47 -4.33 9.42
CA ASP A 162 -4.11 -3.08 10.10
C ASP A 162 -3.51 -2.07 9.13
N VAL A 163 -3.33 -0.83 9.59
CA VAL A 163 -2.78 0.25 8.78
C VAL A 163 -1.83 1.14 9.60
N GLU A 164 -0.78 1.61 8.94
CA GLU A 164 0.05 2.68 9.45
C GLU A 164 -0.56 4.02 9.05
N LEU A 165 -0.82 4.88 10.03
CA LEU A 165 -1.30 6.23 9.77
C LEU A 165 -0.19 7.09 9.16
N SER A 166 -0.58 8.11 8.40
CA SER A 166 0.38 9.07 7.85
C SER A 166 1.18 9.75 8.96
N PHE A 167 2.50 9.81 8.80
CA PHE A 167 3.41 10.50 9.73
C PHE A 167 3.24 12.03 9.71
N GLU A 168 2.44 12.58 8.80
CA GLU A 168 2.07 13.99 8.80
C GLU A 168 0.97 14.33 9.82
N LEU A 169 0.34 13.31 10.42
CA LEU A 169 -0.63 13.48 11.48
C LEU A 169 0.06 13.76 12.83
N THR A 170 -0.49 14.70 13.58
CA THR A 170 -0.14 14.83 14.99
C THR A 170 -0.74 13.67 15.81
N ALA A 171 -0.15 13.36 16.96
CA ALA A 171 -0.69 12.33 17.86
C ALA A 171 -2.15 12.61 18.29
N GLU A 172 -2.53 13.90 18.39
CA GLU A 172 -3.91 14.28 18.71
C GLU A 172 -4.86 13.99 17.55
N GLN A 173 -4.45 14.30 16.31
CA GLN A 173 -5.23 13.98 15.11
C GLN A 173 -5.38 12.48 14.94
N ALA A 174 -4.28 11.72 15.11
CA ALA A 174 -4.30 10.25 15.02
C ALA A 174 -5.30 9.62 16.00
N ARG A 175 -5.38 10.13 17.25
CA ARG A 175 -6.35 9.64 18.24
C ARG A 175 -7.81 9.91 17.89
N ARG A 176 -8.07 10.83 16.95
CA ARG A 176 -9.44 11.18 16.50
C ARG A 176 -9.87 10.38 15.26
N ILE A 177 -8.94 9.65 14.64
CA ILE A 177 -9.27 8.79 13.52
C ILE A 177 -10.01 7.58 14.07
N GLY A 178 -11.21 7.34 13.54
CA GLY A 178 -12.00 6.15 13.83
C GLY A 178 -11.68 5.03 12.85
N GLY A 179 -12.44 3.95 12.95
CA GLY A 179 -12.29 2.73 12.17
C GLY A 179 -12.09 1.52 13.10
N ARG A 180 -12.21 0.31 12.60
CA ARG A 180 -12.06 -0.92 13.41
C ARG A 180 -10.66 -1.52 13.32
N LEU A 181 -9.85 -1.05 12.35
CA LEU A 181 -8.47 -1.50 12.21
C LEU A 181 -7.57 -0.90 13.29
N PRO A 182 -6.67 -1.71 13.87
CA PRO A 182 -5.62 -1.23 14.77
C PRO A 182 -4.55 -0.43 14.04
#